data_fd14a226965f758fbfdd70621e838607
#
_entry.id   fd14a226965f758fbfdd70621e838607
#
_cell.length_a   1.000
_cell.length_b   1.000
_cell.length_c   1.000
_cell.angle_alpha   90.00
_cell.angle_beta   90.00
_cell.angle_gamma   90.00
#
_symmetry.space_group_name_H-M   'P 1'
#
loop_
_entity.id
_entity.type
_entity.pdbx_description
1 polymer ?
#
loop_
_entity_poly.entity_id
_entity_poly.type
_entity_poly.pdbx_seq_one_letter_code
_entity_poly.pdbx_strand_id
1 'polypeptide(L)'
;MNLKIRLSVLTFLEFGVWGAYLTCMGNYLGVAGLGSEISWFYAIQGIVSIFMPTLIGIVADKWIQPQRLLGLCHLVAGIFMLLLWSKGMNAGFGNQVTDKSLFIALYTLSVAFYMPTLALANTTAFTVLKNNGGDTVTDFPPIRSCGTVGFIIVMWFVNCATWDNGSFSLTLAQNAHKFQYTYNQFLVSGLLSIIMFLYVFTLPQCKIVRKASPEKKSLAQLLGLDAFKLFKERRMAYFFIFS
;
A
#
# COMPACT_ATOMS: atom_id res chain seq x y z
N MET A 1 -13.86 -13.90 -16.31
CA MET A 1 -12.87 -14.21 -15.23
C MET A 1 -13.62 -14.37 -13.92
N ASN A 2 -13.40 -15.46 -13.19
CA ASN A 2 -14.06 -15.75 -11.91
C ASN A 2 -13.84 -14.61 -10.91
N LEU A 3 -14.88 -14.26 -10.13
CA LEU A 3 -14.83 -13.18 -9.15
C LEU A 3 -13.67 -13.34 -8.14
N LYS A 4 -13.46 -14.57 -7.65
CA LYS A 4 -12.38 -14.88 -6.71
C LYS A 4 -11.01 -14.55 -7.31
N ILE A 5 -10.78 -14.88 -8.58
CA ILE A 5 -9.54 -14.55 -9.30
C ILE A 5 -9.36 -13.04 -9.40
N ARG A 6 -10.44 -12.29 -9.70
CA ARG A 6 -10.36 -10.81 -9.79
C ARG A 6 -9.99 -10.18 -8.44
N LEU A 7 -10.55 -10.70 -7.34
CA LEU A 7 -10.22 -10.22 -6.00
C LEU A 7 -8.82 -10.66 -5.57
N SER A 8 -8.35 -11.84 -6.01
CA SER A 8 -6.97 -12.28 -5.78
C SER A 8 -5.95 -11.39 -6.51
N VAL A 9 -6.25 -10.95 -7.74
CA VAL A 9 -5.41 -9.99 -8.47
C VAL A 9 -5.41 -8.62 -7.76
N LEU A 10 -6.56 -8.18 -7.21
CA LEU A 10 -6.65 -6.97 -6.41
C LEU A 10 -5.66 -7.01 -5.23
N THR A 11 -5.71 -8.08 -4.43
CA THR A 11 -4.82 -8.21 -3.26
C THR A 11 -3.36 -8.42 -3.67
N PHE A 12 -3.11 -9.14 -4.76
CA PHE A 12 -1.77 -9.31 -5.32
C PHE A 12 -1.13 -7.95 -5.68
N LEU A 13 -1.85 -7.11 -6.42
CA LEU A 13 -1.38 -5.77 -6.81
C LEU A 13 -1.18 -4.88 -5.58
N GLU A 14 -2.15 -4.86 -4.66
CA GLU A 14 -2.10 -4.09 -3.42
C GLU A 14 -0.80 -4.31 -2.66
N PHE A 15 -0.49 -5.57 -2.35
CA PHE A 15 0.71 -5.92 -1.60
C PHE A 15 1.98 -5.92 -2.46
N GLY A 16 1.85 -6.09 -3.77
CA GLY A 16 2.95 -5.93 -4.72
C GLY A 16 3.54 -4.52 -4.72
N VAL A 17 2.67 -3.49 -4.65
CA VAL A 17 3.11 -2.09 -4.50
C VAL A 17 4.01 -1.92 -3.29
N TRP A 18 3.64 -2.51 -2.17
CA TRP A 18 4.42 -2.43 -0.93
C TRP A 18 5.71 -3.25 -0.99
N GLY A 19 5.63 -4.46 -1.53
CA GLY A 19 6.77 -5.36 -1.73
C GLY A 19 7.87 -4.76 -2.61
N ALA A 20 7.52 -3.84 -3.51
CA ALA A 20 8.47 -3.18 -4.40
C ALA A 20 9.55 -2.35 -3.66
N TYR A 21 9.23 -1.76 -2.52
CA TYR A 21 10.15 -0.86 -1.84
C TYR A 21 10.38 -1.16 -0.36
N LEU A 22 9.42 -1.76 0.35
CA LEU A 22 9.47 -1.84 1.81
C LEU A 22 10.77 -2.45 2.34
N THR A 23 11.18 -3.60 1.79
CA THR A 23 12.37 -4.33 2.26
C THR A 23 13.66 -3.78 1.69
N CYS A 24 13.61 -3.09 0.55
CA CYS A 24 14.76 -2.59 -0.19
C CYS A 24 15.12 -1.13 0.14
N MET A 25 14.18 -0.40 0.74
CA MET A 25 14.31 1.02 1.03
C MET A 25 15.60 1.35 1.78
N GLY A 26 15.90 0.61 2.85
CA GLY A 26 17.10 0.85 3.67
C GLY A 26 18.39 0.74 2.87
N ASN A 27 18.47 -0.21 1.93
CA ASN A 27 19.64 -0.38 1.06
C ASN A 27 19.84 0.84 0.17
N TYR A 28 18.77 1.32 -0.47
CA TYR A 28 18.82 2.51 -1.31
C TYR A 28 19.15 3.77 -0.51
N LEU A 29 18.50 4.00 0.63
CA LEU A 29 18.72 5.18 1.47
C LEU A 29 20.17 5.27 1.95
N GLY A 30 20.80 4.13 2.26
CA GLY A 30 22.22 4.07 2.61
C GLY A 30 23.14 4.55 1.49
N VAL A 31 22.86 4.15 0.25
CA VAL A 31 23.63 4.57 -0.95
C VAL A 31 23.32 6.01 -1.36
N ALA A 32 22.07 6.44 -1.19
CA ALA A 32 21.60 7.77 -1.62
C ALA A 32 21.95 8.91 -0.65
N GLY A 33 22.72 8.65 0.40
CA GLY A 33 23.13 9.66 1.40
C GLY A 33 22.03 10.04 2.40
N LEU A 34 21.01 9.17 2.54
CA LEU A 34 19.88 9.31 3.48
C LEU A 34 19.96 8.26 4.61
N GLY A 35 21.16 7.76 4.91
CA GLY A 35 21.37 6.71 5.92
C GLY A 35 20.91 7.12 7.32
N SER A 36 21.12 8.40 7.71
CA SER A 36 20.65 8.98 8.98
C SER A 36 19.12 9.02 9.09
N GLU A 37 18.43 9.07 7.96
CA GLU A 37 16.97 9.24 7.88
C GLU A 37 16.22 7.90 7.77
N ILE A 38 16.90 6.76 7.70
CA ILE A 38 16.28 5.43 7.52
C ILE A 38 15.18 5.19 8.55
N SER A 39 15.44 5.50 9.82
CA SER A 39 14.45 5.33 10.90
C SER A 39 13.19 6.13 10.65
N TRP A 40 13.29 7.35 10.09
CA TRP A 40 12.15 8.18 9.74
C TRP A 40 11.29 7.56 8.65
N PHE A 41 11.92 7.02 7.60
CA PHE A 41 11.20 6.39 6.49
C PHE A 41 10.36 5.18 6.93
N TYR A 42 10.81 4.41 7.92
CA TYR A 42 10.02 3.32 8.48
C TYR A 42 9.00 3.81 9.51
N ALA A 43 9.38 4.75 10.38
CA ALA A 43 8.49 5.28 11.40
C ALA A 43 7.26 5.99 10.81
N ILE A 44 7.43 6.76 9.72
CA ILE A 44 6.33 7.51 9.11
C ILE A 44 5.22 6.60 8.59
N GLN A 45 5.54 5.37 8.15
CA GLN A 45 4.53 4.39 7.75
C GLN A 45 3.62 4.03 8.94
N GLY A 46 4.21 3.78 10.11
CA GLY A 46 3.46 3.49 11.34
C GLY A 46 2.61 4.69 11.78
N ILE A 47 3.20 5.88 11.82
CA ILE A 47 2.50 7.12 12.22
C ILE A 47 1.28 7.37 11.32
N VAL A 48 1.49 7.32 10.01
CA VAL A 48 0.43 7.55 9.02
C VAL A 48 -0.65 6.47 9.11
N SER A 49 -0.30 5.22 9.38
CA SER A 49 -1.25 4.11 9.52
C SER A 49 -2.22 4.26 10.69
N ILE A 50 -1.90 5.10 11.67
CA ILE A 50 -2.80 5.38 12.81
C ILE A 50 -3.91 6.35 12.38
N PHE A 51 -3.58 7.41 11.64
CA PHE A 51 -4.50 8.52 11.38
C PHE A 51 -5.20 8.42 10.02
N MET A 52 -4.47 8.09 8.97
CA MET A 52 -4.97 8.19 7.60
C MET A 52 -6.09 7.20 7.27
N PRO A 53 -6.10 5.93 7.74
CA PRO A 53 -7.23 5.04 7.49
C PRO A 53 -8.54 5.58 8.04
N THR A 54 -8.52 6.23 9.21
CA THR A 54 -9.69 6.86 9.80
C THR A 54 -10.20 8.03 8.96
N LEU A 55 -9.31 8.93 8.53
CA LEU A 55 -9.66 10.09 7.70
C LEU A 55 -10.24 9.63 6.35
N ILE A 56 -9.58 8.71 5.69
CA ILE A 56 -10.02 8.17 4.41
C ILE A 56 -11.30 7.33 4.56
N GLY A 57 -11.46 6.61 5.67
CA GLY A 57 -12.69 5.90 6.02
C GLY A 57 -13.90 6.83 6.12
N ILE A 58 -13.75 8.00 6.74
CA ILE A 58 -14.81 9.02 6.81
C ILE A 58 -15.21 9.51 5.41
N VAL A 59 -14.23 9.68 4.52
CA VAL A 59 -14.49 10.07 3.12
C VAL A 59 -15.23 8.94 2.38
N ALA A 60 -14.84 7.69 2.58
CA ALA A 60 -15.48 6.52 2.00
C ALA A 60 -16.94 6.37 2.45
N ASP A 61 -17.20 6.60 3.73
CA ASP A 61 -18.55 6.44 4.30
C ASP A 61 -19.52 7.54 3.82
N LYS A 62 -19.02 8.76 3.58
CA LYS A 62 -19.87 9.92 3.32
C LYS A 62 -19.99 10.27 1.84
N TRP A 63 -18.90 10.21 1.08
CA TRP A 63 -18.84 10.87 -0.24
C TRP A 63 -18.49 9.94 -1.39
N ILE A 64 -17.52 9.03 -1.23
CA ILE A 64 -16.95 8.27 -2.33
C ILE A 64 -17.03 6.78 -2.00
N GLN A 65 -17.43 5.97 -2.98
CA GLN A 65 -17.42 4.51 -2.81
C GLN A 65 -16.00 4.00 -2.48
N PRO A 66 -15.83 3.06 -1.52
CA PRO A 66 -14.53 2.53 -1.11
C PRO A 66 -13.66 2.10 -2.29
N GLN A 67 -14.26 1.44 -3.28
CA GLN A 67 -13.60 1.01 -4.51
C GLN A 67 -13.00 2.18 -5.31
N ARG A 68 -13.76 3.26 -5.51
CA ARG A 68 -13.27 4.45 -6.24
C ARG A 68 -12.22 5.19 -5.46
N LEU A 69 -12.40 5.28 -4.14
CA LEU A 69 -11.44 5.91 -3.25
C LEU A 69 -10.12 5.13 -3.19
N LEU A 70 -10.19 3.80 -3.18
CA LEU A 70 -9.02 2.92 -3.31
C LEU A 70 -8.22 3.26 -4.56
N GLY A 71 -8.88 3.34 -5.72
CA GLY A 71 -8.22 3.72 -6.97
C GLY A 71 -7.59 5.11 -6.90
N LEU A 72 -8.33 6.12 -6.39
CA LEU A 72 -7.82 7.48 -6.28
C LEU A 72 -6.60 7.57 -5.37
N CYS A 73 -6.62 6.88 -4.22
CA CYS A 73 -5.47 6.82 -3.32
C CYS A 73 -4.25 6.19 -4.00
N HIS A 74 -4.43 5.11 -4.77
CA HIS A 74 -3.35 4.51 -5.55
C HIS A 74 -2.82 5.44 -6.65
N LEU A 75 -3.69 6.17 -7.34
CA LEU A 75 -3.26 7.15 -8.33
C LEU A 75 -2.34 8.20 -7.70
N VAL A 76 -2.77 8.80 -6.58
CA VAL A 76 -1.99 9.84 -5.89
C VAL A 76 -0.69 9.28 -5.33
N ALA A 77 -0.74 8.13 -4.63
CA ALA A 77 0.45 7.47 -4.10
C ALA A 77 1.44 7.11 -5.21
N GLY A 78 0.94 6.58 -6.34
CA GLY A 78 1.74 6.22 -7.49
C GLY A 78 2.43 7.42 -8.14
N ILE A 79 1.73 8.55 -8.28
CA ILE A 79 2.33 9.80 -8.80
C ILE A 79 3.50 10.23 -7.90
N PHE A 80 3.33 10.21 -6.57
CA PHE A 80 4.42 10.58 -5.66
C PHE A 80 5.60 9.59 -5.73
N MET A 81 5.35 8.29 -5.92
CA MET A 81 6.43 7.31 -6.14
C MET A 81 7.17 7.55 -7.46
N LEU A 82 6.48 7.91 -8.53
CA LEU A 82 7.11 8.28 -9.81
C LEU A 82 7.90 9.59 -9.71
N LEU A 83 7.45 10.54 -8.89
CA LEU A 83 8.24 11.74 -8.60
C LEU A 83 9.50 11.41 -7.80
N LEU A 84 9.44 10.49 -6.83
CA LEU A 84 10.62 9.97 -6.11
C LEU A 84 11.60 9.31 -7.05
N TRP A 85 11.12 8.46 -7.96
CA TRP A 85 11.94 7.85 -9.00
C TRP A 85 12.66 8.92 -9.85
N SER A 86 11.93 9.93 -10.33
CA SER A 86 12.49 11.04 -11.12
C SER A 86 13.56 11.80 -10.34
N LYS A 87 13.35 12.07 -9.05
CA LYS A 87 14.34 12.76 -8.20
C LYS A 87 15.58 11.89 -7.95
N GLY A 88 15.41 10.60 -7.72
CA GLY A 88 16.50 9.65 -7.61
C GLY A 88 17.31 9.52 -8.91
N MET A 89 16.62 9.47 -10.05
CA MET A 89 17.25 9.45 -11.38
C MET A 89 18.08 10.70 -11.64
N ASN A 90 17.59 11.89 -11.28
CA ASN A 90 18.31 13.15 -11.44
C ASN A 90 19.54 13.26 -10.53
N ALA A 91 19.53 12.60 -9.38
CA ALA A 91 20.72 12.47 -8.53
C ALA A 91 21.79 11.56 -9.14
N GLY A 92 21.37 10.66 -10.04
CA GLY A 92 22.22 9.68 -10.71
C GLY A 92 22.57 8.48 -9.83
N PHE A 93 23.25 7.52 -10.44
CA PHE A 93 23.69 6.30 -9.75
C PHE A 93 24.90 6.61 -8.85
N GLY A 94 24.80 6.24 -7.58
CA GLY A 94 25.87 6.48 -6.58
C GLY A 94 26.00 7.93 -6.11
N ASN A 95 25.18 8.86 -6.59
CA ASN A 95 25.15 10.24 -6.15
C ASN A 95 24.11 10.44 -5.04
N GLN A 96 24.42 11.34 -4.11
CA GLN A 96 23.49 11.69 -3.05
C GLN A 96 22.28 12.45 -3.57
N VAL A 97 21.11 12.22 -2.95
CA VAL A 97 19.92 13.01 -3.22
C VAL A 97 20.18 14.46 -2.83
N THR A 98 20.02 15.37 -3.81
CA THR A 98 20.34 16.79 -3.66
C THR A 98 19.41 17.49 -2.68
N ASP A 99 18.11 17.23 -2.76
CA ASP A 99 17.09 17.80 -1.87
C ASP A 99 16.44 16.71 -1.01
N LYS A 100 17.07 16.47 0.14
CA LYS A 100 16.60 15.47 1.11
C LYS A 100 15.22 15.79 1.66
N SER A 101 14.93 17.07 1.92
CA SER A 101 13.65 17.48 2.49
C SER A 101 12.50 17.23 1.53
N LEU A 102 12.68 17.56 0.25
CA LEU A 102 11.69 17.27 -0.79
C LEU A 102 11.49 15.76 -0.95
N PHE A 103 12.58 14.99 -0.94
CA PHE A 103 12.50 13.52 -1.06
C PHE A 103 11.70 12.89 0.09
N ILE A 104 11.96 13.31 1.33
CA ILE A 104 11.22 12.87 2.52
C ILE A 104 9.75 13.27 2.42
N ALA A 105 9.46 14.50 1.98
CA ALA A 105 8.09 14.99 1.83
C ALA A 105 7.30 14.19 0.78
N LEU A 106 7.89 13.92 -0.38
CA LEU A 106 7.26 13.12 -1.43
C LEU A 106 6.98 11.69 -0.98
N TYR A 107 7.93 11.08 -0.26
CA TYR A 107 7.73 9.76 0.32
C TYR A 107 6.60 9.77 1.35
N THR A 108 6.61 10.72 2.28
CA THR A 108 5.57 10.86 3.31
C THR A 108 4.18 10.99 2.68
N LEU A 109 4.05 11.82 1.64
CA LEU A 109 2.80 11.98 0.91
C LEU A 109 2.37 10.69 0.20
N SER A 110 3.30 9.99 -0.45
CA SER A 110 2.99 8.70 -1.07
C SER A 110 2.44 7.70 -0.06
N VAL A 111 3.14 7.54 1.08
CA VAL A 111 2.76 6.63 2.16
C VAL A 111 1.43 7.04 2.81
N ALA A 112 1.18 8.35 2.96
CA ALA A 112 -0.07 8.86 3.52
C ALA A 112 -1.30 8.43 2.71
N PHE A 113 -1.19 8.38 1.40
CA PHE A 113 -2.27 7.90 0.53
C PHE A 113 -2.26 6.38 0.36
N TYR A 114 -1.09 5.73 0.46
CA TYR A 114 -1.00 4.28 0.31
C TYR A 114 -1.49 3.51 1.55
N MET A 115 -1.12 3.90 2.78
CA MET A 115 -1.46 3.12 3.98
C MET A 115 -2.97 2.87 4.17
N PRO A 116 -3.87 3.84 3.90
CA PRO A 116 -5.31 3.58 3.97
C PRO A 116 -5.82 2.56 2.94
N THR A 117 -5.09 2.37 1.82
CA THR A 117 -5.53 1.46 0.75
C THR A 117 -5.57 0.01 1.22
N LEU A 118 -4.73 -0.38 2.18
CA LEU A 118 -4.76 -1.71 2.79
C LEU A 118 -6.13 -2.04 3.41
N ALA A 119 -6.72 -1.09 4.13
CA ALA A 119 -8.07 -1.23 4.70
C ALA A 119 -9.15 -1.14 3.62
N LEU A 120 -9.01 -0.21 2.65
CA LEU A 120 -9.96 -0.06 1.55
C LEU A 120 -10.00 -1.27 0.62
N ALA A 121 -8.85 -1.90 0.34
CA ALA A 121 -8.77 -3.11 -0.46
C ALA A 121 -9.51 -4.28 0.21
N ASN A 122 -9.29 -4.47 1.51
CA ASN A 122 -10.01 -5.48 2.29
C ASN A 122 -11.53 -5.19 2.28
N THR A 123 -11.93 -3.95 2.58
CA THR A 123 -13.35 -3.54 2.57
C THR A 123 -13.98 -3.74 1.18
N THR A 124 -13.26 -3.40 0.12
CA THR A 124 -13.71 -3.61 -1.26
C THR A 124 -13.88 -5.09 -1.55
N ALA A 125 -12.89 -5.94 -1.20
CA ALA A 125 -12.96 -7.37 -1.42
C ALA A 125 -14.11 -8.02 -0.64
N PHE A 126 -14.30 -7.67 0.63
CA PHE A 126 -15.42 -8.16 1.45
C PHE A 126 -16.78 -7.75 0.87
N THR A 127 -16.92 -6.47 0.51
CA THR A 127 -18.19 -5.94 0.00
C THR A 127 -18.55 -6.58 -1.34
N VAL A 128 -17.59 -6.67 -2.26
CA VAL A 128 -17.80 -7.29 -3.57
C VAL A 128 -18.12 -8.77 -3.41
N LEU A 129 -17.41 -9.49 -2.55
CA LEU A 129 -17.64 -10.92 -2.31
C LEU A 129 -19.05 -11.14 -1.76
N LYS A 130 -19.43 -10.42 -0.71
CA LYS A 130 -20.76 -10.49 -0.08
C LYS A 130 -21.89 -10.14 -1.05
N ASN A 131 -21.74 -9.08 -1.84
CA ASN A 131 -22.77 -8.64 -2.80
C ASN A 131 -22.99 -9.63 -3.94
N ASN A 132 -22.04 -10.53 -4.18
CA ASN A 132 -22.13 -11.58 -5.21
C ASN A 132 -22.38 -12.98 -4.61
N GLY A 133 -22.86 -13.08 -3.38
CA GLY A 133 -23.25 -14.34 -2.73
C GLY A 133 -22.07 -15.21 -2.27
N GLY A 134 -20.86 -14.68 -2.21
CA GLY A 134 -19.70 -15.38 -1.69
C GLY A 134 -19.67 -15.38 -0.14
N ASP A 135 -19.05 -16.41 0.43
CA ASP A 135 -18.81 -16.51 1.87
C ASP A 135 -17.51 -15.78 2.24
N THR A 136 -17.62 -14.72 3.03
CA THR A 136 -16.46 -13.94 3.46
C THR A 136 -15.55 -14.69 4.44
N VAL A 137 -16.05 -15.74 5.12
CA VAL A 137 -15.25 -16.50 6.08
C VAL A 137 -14.36 -17.53 5.37
N THR A 138 -14.92 -18.23 4.40
CA THR A 138 -14.20 -19.30 3.68
C THR A 138 -13.48 -18.82 2.43
N ASP A 139 -14.04 -17.85 1.72
CA ASP A 139 -13.52 -17.40 0.42
C ASP A 139 -12.47 -16.29 0.51
N PHE A 140 -12.56 -15.43 1.55
CA PHE A 140 -11.63 -14.30 1.69
C PHE A 140 -10.19 -14.71 2.07
N PRO A 141 -9.94 -15.67 2.98
CA PRO A 141 -8.56 -16.01 3.36
C PRO A 141 -7.67 -16.41 2.17
N PRO A 142 -8.09 -17.28 1.22
CA PRO A 142 -7.29 -17.59 0.04
C PRO A 142 -7.04 -16.35 -0.84
N ILE A 143 -8.04 -15.48 -1.02
CA ILE A 143 -7.89 -14.23 -1.76
C ILE A 143 -6.85 -13.35 -1.10
N ARG A 144 -6.91 -13.19 0.22
CA ARG A 144 -5.95 -12.38 0.99
C ARG A 144 -4.52 -12.95 0.93
N SER A 145 -4.37 -14.28 0.92
CA SER A 145 -3.07 -14.94 0.79
C SER A 145 -2.37 -14.63 -0.53
N CYS A 146 -3.12 -14.39 -1.61
CA CYS A 146 -2.55 -13.92 -2.89
C CYS A 146 -1.82 -12.57 -2.74
N GLY A 147 -2.20 -11.74 -1.76
CA GLY A 147 -1.47 -10.52 -1.43
C GLY A 147 -0.06 -10.80 -0.92
N THR A 148 0.10 -11.78 -0.04
CA THR A 148 1.45 -12.20 0.42
C THR A 148 2.30 -12.70 -0.74
N VAL A 149 1.71 -13.47 -1.65
CA VAL A 149 2.39 -13.93 -2.88
C VAL A 149 2.82 -12.74 -3.73
N GLY A 150 1.94 -11.75 -3.91
CA GLY A 150 2.25 -10.51 -4.65
C GLY A 150 3.41 -9.73 -4.04
N PHE A 151 3.40 -9.57 -2.71
CA PHE A 151 4.49 -8.95 -1.97
C PHE A 151 5.82 -9.67 -2.25
N ILE A 152 5.84 -10.99 -2.08
CA ILE A 152 7.07 -11.81 -2.25
C ILE A 152 7.58 -11.73 -3.69
N ILE A 153 6.71 -11.92 -4.69
CA ILE A 153 7.11 -11.92 -6.10
C ILE A 153 7.70 -10.58 -6.51
N VAL A 154 7.05 -9.46 -6.15
CA VAL A 154 7.53 -8.14 -6.51
C VAL A 154 8.79 -7.77 -5.74
N MET A 155 8.89 -8.12 -4.46
CA MET A 155 10.10 -7.97 -3.67
C MET A 155 11.28 -8.74 -4.33
N TRP A 156 11.08 -9.97 -4.74
CA TRP A 156 12.10 -10.75 -5.43
C TRP A 156 12.48 -10.15 -6.77
N PHE A 157 11.49 -9.67 -7.53
CA PHE A 157 11.74 -8.97 -8.78
C PHE A 157 12.69 -7.79 -8.56
N VAL A 158 12.40 -6.89 -7.60
CA VAL A 158 13.25 -5.73 -7.30
C VAL A 158 14.64 -6.14 -6.79
N ASN A 159 14.71 -7.23 -6.03
CA ASN A 159 15.99 -7.76 -5.54
C ASN A 159 16.87 -8.38 -6.63
N CYS A 160 16.28 -8.86 -7.73
CA CYS A 160 16.99 -9.54 -8.82
C CYS A 160 17.16 -8.67 -10.07
N ALA A 161 16.22 -7.74 -10.31
CA ALA A 161 16.23 -6.89 -11.49
C ALA A 161 17.39 -5.90 -11.44
N THR A 162 18.06 -5.75 -12.57
CA THR A 162 19.14 -4.79 -12.77
C THR A 162 18.98 -4.11 -14.12
N TRP A 163 19.34 -2.84 -14.17
CA TRP A 163 19.43 -2.06 -15.40
C TRP A 163 20.83 -1.48 -15.48
N ASP A 164 21.64 -2.02 -16.39
CA ASP A 164 23.02 -1.65 -16.58
C ASP A 164 23.32 -1.44 -18.05
N ASN A 165 23.97 -0.31 -18.39
CA ASN A 165 24.37 0.03 -19.75
C ASN A 165 23.26 -0.11 -20.81
N GLY A 166 22.02 0.25 -20.43
CA GLY A 166 20.85 0.15 -21.31
C GLY A 166 20.28 -1.26 -21.44
N SER A 167 20.82 -2.25 -20.73
CA SER A 167 20.38 -3.64 -20.75
C SER A 167 19.66 -4.02 -19.45
N PHE A 168 18.47 -4.63 -19.59
CA PHE A 168 17.73 -5.22 -18.47
C PHE A 168 18.17 -6.68 -18.30
N SER A 169 18.45 -7.08 -17.07
CA SER A 169 18.68 -8.47 -16.71
C SER A 169 18.18 -8.83 -15.32
N LEU A 170 18.03 -10.12 -15.06
CA LEU A 170 17.71 -10.67 -13.74
C LEU A 170 18.91 -11.46 -13.24
N THR A 171 19.45 -11.11 -12.07
CA THR A 171 20.62 -11.75 -11.50
C THR A 171 20.51 -11.93 -10.00
N LEU A 172 20.98 -13.07 -9.50
CA LEU A 172 21.16 -13.32 -8.07
C LEU A 172 22.52 -12.83 -7.57
N ALA A 173 23.50 -12.65 -8.49
CA ALA A 173 24.83 -12.17 -8.12
C ALA A 173 24.77 -10.77 -7.50
N GLN A 174 25.74 -10.44 -6.67
CA GLN A 174 25.90 -9.09 -6.11
C GLN A 174 26.15 -8.10 -7.27
N ASN A 175 25.31 -7.09 -7.36
CA ASN A 175 25.41 -6.02 -8.36
C ASN A 175 24.85 -4.72 -7.79
N ALA A 176 25.66 -3.66 -7.85
CA ALA A 176 25.27 -2.33 -7.35
C ALA A 176 24.13 -1.70 -8.17
N HIS A 177 23.93 -2.12 -9.43
CA HIS A 177 22.86 -1.63 -10.32
C HIS A 177 21.50 -2.32 -10.11
N LYS A 178 21.40 -3.23 -9.12
CA LYS A 178 20.10 -3.83 -8.77
C LYS A 178 19.10 -2.78 -8.31
N PHE A 179 17.83 -3.00 -8.62
CA PHE A 179 16.76 -2.07 -8.26
C PHE A 179 16.67 -1.83 -6.75
N GLN A 180 17.02 -2.81 -5.93
CA GLN A 180 17.09 -2.66 -4.46
C GLN A 180 18.08 -1.61 -3.96
N TYR A 181 19.13 -1.29 -4.75
CA TYR A 181 20.12 -0.26 -4.42
C TYR A 181 19.92 1.03 -5.21
N THR A 182 18.90 1.08 -6.08
CA THR A 182 18.65 2.20 -6.96
C THR A 182 17.26 2.77 -6.77
N TYR A 183 17.02 3.93 -7.34
CA TYR A 183 15.72 4.59 -7.40
C TYR A 183 14.65 3.80 -8.18
N ASN A 184 15.02 2.75 -8.92
CA ASN A 184 14.10 1.98 -9.76
C ASN A 184 13.04 1.20 -8.95
N GLN A 185 13.27 0.93 -7.67
CA GLN A 185 12.25 0.37 -6.78
C GLN A 185 11.00 1.27 -6.70
N PHE A 186 11.17 2.59 -6.74
CA PHE A 186 10.06 3.55 -6.75
C PHE A 186 9.32 3.55 -8.08
N LEU A 187 10.02 3.34 -9.20
CA LEU A 187 9.39 3.14 -10.52
C LEU A 187 8.45 1.93 -10.50
N VAL A 188 8.94 0.79 -10.01
CA VAL A 188 8.13 -0.44 -9.91
C VAL A 188 6.90 -0.21 -9.04
N SER A 189 7.06 0.37 -7.86
CA SER A 189 5.96 0.69 -6.95
C SER A 189 4.95 1.65 -7.58
N GLY A 190 5.44 2.73 -8.20
CA GLY A 190 4.61 3.73 -8.86
C GLY A 190 3.80 3.15 -10.02
N LEU A 191 4.43 2.35 -10.89
CA LEU A 191 3.74 1.70 -12.01
C LEU A 191 2.68 0.70 -11.52
N LEU A 192 2.98 -0.12 -10.52
CA LEU A 192 1.99 -1.02 -9.92
C LEU A 192 0.82 -0.27 -9.31
N SER A 193 1.06 0.87 -8.66
CA SER A 193 0.00 1.74 -8.15
C SER A 193 -0.90 2.29 -9.26
N ILE A 194 -0.33 2.73 -10.38
CA ILE A 194 -1.12 3.17 -11.55
C ILE A 194 -1.90 2.02 -12.15
N ILE A 195 -1.30 0.83 -12.28
CA ILE A 195 -1.99 -0.37 -12.73
C ILE A 195 -3.17 -0.69 -11.79
N MET A 196 -2.95 -0.61 -10.48
CA MET A 196 -3.99 -0.82 -9.48
C MET A 196 -5.13 0.18 -9.61
N PHE A 197 -4.83 1.48 -9.81
CA PHE A 197 -5.83 2.50 -10.12
C PHE A 197 -6.72 2.10 -11.30
N LEU A 198 -6.13 1.69 -12.41
CA LEU A 198 -6.88 1.25 -13.59
C LEU A 198 -7.66 -0.04 -13.33
N TYR A 199 -7.05 -0.99 -12.63
CA TYR A 199 -7.63 -2.29 -12.35
C TYR A 199 -8.90 -2.21 -11.49
N VAL A 200 -8.94 -1.33 -10.51
CA VAL A 200 -10.07 -1.15 -9.60
C VAL A 200 -11.37 -0.86 -10.36
N PHE A 201 -11.32 -0.13 -11.47
CA PHE A 201 -12.51 0.14 -12.29
C PHE A 201 -13.03 -1.07 -13.04
N THR A 202 -12.26 -2.13 -13.18
CA THR A 202 -12.72 -3.39 -13.79
C THR A 202 -13.54 -4.23 -12.83
N LEU A 203 -13.45 -4.03 -11.51
CA LEU A 203 -14.16 -4.80 -10.50
C LEU A 203 -15.67 -4.49 -10.49
N PRO A 204 -16.51 -5.43 -10.02
CA PRO A 204 -17.93 -5.14 -9.77
C PRO A 204 -18.08 -4.00 -8.78
N GLN A 205 -19.06 -3.12 -9.00
CA GLN A 205 -19.26 -1.96 -8.14
C GLN A 205 -19.63 -2.34 -6.72
N CYS A 206 -18.98 -1.73 -5.75
CA CYS A 206 -19.37 -1.79 -4.35
C CYS A 206 -20.62 -0.94 -4.14
N LYS A 207 -21.81 -1.57 -4.19
CA LYS A 207 -23.04 -0.90 -3.81
C LYS A 207 -23.01 -0.67 -2.29
N ILE A 208 -22.86 0.57 -1.87
CA ILE A 208 -22.98 0.93 -0.47
C ILE A 208 -24.48 1.01 -0.16
N VAL A 209 -24.95 0.15 0.72
CA VAL A 209 -26.26 0.32 1.35
C VAL A 209 -26.11 1.48 2.35
N ARG A 210 -26.43 2.68 1.93
CA ARG A 210 -26.48 3.83 2.85
C ARG A 210 -27.55 3.50 3.90
N LYS A 211 -27.15 3.29 5.14
CA LYS A 211 -28.10 3.25 6.26
C LYS A 211 -28.81 4.61 6.31
N ALA A 212 -30.12 4.58 6.26
CA ALA A 212 -30.97 5.76 6.15
C ALA A 212 -31.02 6.66 7.39
N SER A 213 -30.22 6.41 8.42
CA SER A 213 -30.14 7.23 9.63
C SER A 213 -28.72 7.75 9.82
N PRO A 214 -28.50 9.07 9.76
CA PRO A 214 -27.26 9.64 10.23
C PRO A 214 -27.35 9.71 11.78
N GLU A 215 -27.13 8.59 12.47
CA GLU A 215 -26.72 8.70 13.86
C GLU A 215 -25.46 9.56 13.88
N LYS A 216 -25.53 10.69 14.60
CA LYS A 216 -24.36 11.55 14.85
C LYS A 216 -23.34 10.72 15.59
N LYS A 217 -22.48 10.02 14.87
CA LYS A 217 -21.35 9.29 15.45
C LYS A 217 -20.49 10.31 16.21
N SER A 218 -20.25 10.07 17.48
CA SER A 218 -19.33 10.85 18.29
C SER A 218 -17.93 10.78 17.68
N LEU A 219 -17.08 11.79 17.90
CA LEU A 219 -15.68 11.76 17.46
C LEU A 219 -14.95 10.50 17.96
N ALA A 220 -15.27 10.02 19.15
CA ALA A 220 -14.74 8.79 19.71
C ALA A 220 -15.14 7.55 18.88
N GLN A 221 -16.38 7.51 18.37
CA GLN A 221 -16.86 6.44 17.48
C GLN A 221 -16.25 6.54 16.09
N LEU A 222 -16.01 7.76 15.59
CA LEU A 222 -15.32 7.98 14.31
C LEU A 222 -13.86 7.57 14.37
N LEU A 223 -13.21 7.79 15.51
CA LEU A 223 -11.81 7.38 15.76
C LEU A 223 -11.67 5.90 16.14
N GLY A 224 -12.78 5.15 16.20
CA GLY A 224 -12.73 3.73 16.57
C GLY A 224 -12.39 3.47 18.03
N LEU A 225 -12.44 4.50 18.90
CA LEU A 225 -12.12 4.36 20.33
C LEU A 225 -13.08 3.40 21.06
N ASP A 226 -14.26 3.15 20.49
CA ASP A 226 -15.17 2.11 20.99
C ASP A 226 -14.55 0.69 20.93
N ALA A 227 -13.58 0.46 20.05
CA ALA A 227 -12.85 -0.81 20.00
C ALA A 227 -12.08 -1.09 21.32
N PHE A 228 -11.64 -0.05 22.04
CA PHE A 228 -11.02 -0.22 23.35
C PHE A 228 -11.97 -0.82 24.39
N LYS A 229 -13.29 -0.74 24.21
CA LYS A 229 -14.25 -1.43 25.06
C LYS A 229 -14.13 -2.96 24.99
N LEU A 230 -13.61 -3.48 23.86
CA LEU A 230 -13.36 -4.92 23.69
C LEU A 230 -12.26 -5.46 24.61
N PHE A 231 -11.34 -4.58 25.08
CA PHE A 231 -10.33 -4.98 26.07
C PHE A 231 -10.92 -5.33 27.45
N LYS A 232 -12.20 -4.98 27.71
CA LYS A 232 -12.91 -5.42 28.92
C LYS A 232 -13.20 -6.92 28.91
N GLU A 233 -13.29 -7.53 27.74
CA GLU A 233 -13.42 -8.98 27.60
C GLU A 233 -12.05 -9.65 27.60
N ARG A 234 -11.75 -10.48 28.59
CA ARG A 234 -10.43 -11.13 28.75
C ARG A 234 -9.96 -11.85 27.49
N ARG A 235 -10.86 -12.55 26.77
CA ARG A 235 -10.52 -13.27 25.52
C ARG A 235 -10.08 -12.32 24.42
N MET A 236 -10.76 -11.18 24.25
CA MET A 236 -10.41 -10.17 23.27
C MET A 236 -9.13 -9.43 23.65
N ALA A 237 -8.94 -9.15 24.95
CA ALA A 237 -7.70 -8.54 25.45
C ALA A 237 -6.48 -9.43 25.13
N TYR A 238 -6.55 -10.73 25.39
CA TYR A 238 -5.48 -11.67 25.02
C TYR A 238 -5.26 -11.73 23.51
N PHE A 239 -6.33 -11.76 22.71
CA PHE A 239 -6.19 -11.74 21.26
C PHE A 239 -5.42 -10.50 20.77
N PHE A 240 -5.74 -9.31 21.28
CA PHE A 240 -5.04 -8.06 20.89
C PHE A 240 -3.60 -7.95 21.42
N ILE A 241 -3.27 -8.64 22.53
CA ILE A 241 -1.89 -8.63 23.06
C ILE A 241 -0.98 -9.57 22.26
N PHE A 242 -1.53 -10.67 21.71
CA PHE A 242 -0.75 -11.70 21.02
C PHE A 242 -0.89 -11.68 19.50
N SER A 243 -1.66 -10.75 18.91
CA SER A 243 -1.77 -10.55 17.46
C SER A 243 -0.82 -9.45 16.98
#